data_74404faa2da4b19d1d07f4e6b07ea01c
#
_entry.id   74404faa2da4b19d1d07f4e6b07ea01c
#
_cell.length_a   1.000
_cell.length_b   1.000
_cell.length_c   1.000
_cell.angle_alpha   90.00
_cell.angle_beta   90.00
_cell.angle_gamma   90.00
#
_symmetry.space_group_name_H-M   'P 1'
#
loop_
_entity.id
_entity.type
_entity.pdbx_description
1 polymer ?
#
loop_
_entity_poly.entity_id
_entity_poly.type
_entity_poly.pdbx_seq_one_letter_code
_entity_poly.pdbx_strand_id
1 'polypeptide(L)'
;MTMTLIDVSHHQGTINWDALVGRIDGAILSCGYGSDYANQDDRQYHRNMSECKRLGIPFGVYLYSYASNDSMANSEAAHMLRLLPDPSEMGFPAYLDVEEAGLEWFYRRACEVVGPQIEAAGYWFGWYTGRYNANAQDMRILPYTAWVAEYGADLSYNGTADIWQYTSAAYIGGIGPLDANECYRDFPQEIHGGSYVPPEPSPEPAPSASFSVGDIVTVTNPVDVNGTSLATSGTYEVMEVSGNRIVIGRGGQVTAAIDASNLSKVGGGSGGSPTISVGSLVKVVTPVDENGTPLAVHGTYVVMELDGRRAVIGRDGQVTAAIDIGNIALTNGGAAAEVGGGGTYTVREGDNLSAIAASNGWGSNYMGLAAKNGISDPNVIYPGQVIYL
;
A
#
# COMPACT_ATOMS: atom_id res chain seq x y z
N MET A 1 1.87 35.96 -8.64
CA MET A 1 2.68 35.03 -9.47
C MET A 1 1.76 34.00 -10.03
N THR A 2 1.90 33.64 -11.30
CA THR A 2 1.15 32.51 -11.87
C THR A 2 1.86 31.22 -11.46
N MET A 3 1.11 30.23 -11.00
CA MET A 3 1.64 28.91 -10.64
C MET A 3 1.41 27.95 -11.81
N THR A 4 2.36 27.06 -12.05
CA THR A 4 2.24 25.99 -13.05
C THR A 4 1.73 24.72 -12.37
N LEU A 5 0.55 24.25 -12.78
CA LEU A 5 -0.02 23.01 -12.29
C LEU A 5 -0.13 21.98 -13.41
N ILE A 6 -0.19 20.72 -13.00
CA ILE A 6 -0.66 19.63 -13.86
C ILE A 6 -1.93 19.03 -13.27
N ASP A 7 -2.77 18.45 -14.11
CA ASP A 7 -3.80 17.56 -13.61
C ASP A 7 -3.63 16.17 -14.21
N VAL A 8 -3.92 15.15 -13.41
CA VAL A 8 -3.58 13.79 -13.73
C VAL A 8 -4.61 12.79 -13.22
N SER A 9 -4.78 11.71 -13.98
CA SER A 9 -5.60 10.57 -13.65
C SER A 9 -4.85 9.26 -13.94
N HIS A 10 -5.55 8.15 -13.89
CA HIS A 10 -5.01 6.87 -14.34
C HIS A 10 -4.63 6.84 -15.84
N HIS A 11 -5.12 7.78 -16.64
CA HIS A 11 -4.82 7.83 -18.07
C HIS A 11 -3.35 8.14 -18.36
N GLN A 12 -2.68 8.88 -17.47
CA GLN A 12 -1.25 9.16 -17.56
C GLN A 12 -0.39 7.97 -17.08
N GLY A 13 -1.03 6.89 -16.59
CA GLY A 13 -0.33 5.72 -16.07
C GLY A 13 0.50 6.02 -14.81
N THR A 14 1.64 5.36 -14.69
CA THR A 14 2.54 5.53 -13.55
C THR A 14 3.51 6.67 -13.80
N ILE A 15 3.27 7.82 -13.16
CA ILE A 15 4.09 9.03 -13.32
C ILE A 15 5.36 8.91 -12.49
N ASN A 16 6.50 9.36 -13.07
CA ASN A 16 7.72 9.61 -12.33
C ASN A 16 7.67 11.03 -11.71
N TRP A 17 7.15 11.14 -10.50
CA TRP A 17 6.95 12.40 -9.81
C TRP A 17 8.26 13.12 -9.46
N ASP A 18 9.37 12.37 -9.23
CA ASP A 18 10.68 12.97 -8.96
C ASP A 18 11.15 13.86 -10.11
N ALA A 19 10.82 13.52 -11.36
CA ALA A 19 11.15 14.33 -12.52
C ALA A 19 10.35 15.64 -12.61
N LEU A 20 9.29 15.80 -11.83
CA LEU A 20 8.44 16.98 -11.80
C LEU A 20 8.82 17.99 -10.70
N VAL A 21 9.62 17.57 -9.72
CA VAL A 21 10.06 18.42 -8.60
C VAL A 21 10.74 19.70 -9.10
N GLY A 22 10.27 20.85 -8.61
CA GLY A 22 10.77 22.18 -9.00
C GLY A 22 10.45 22.60 -10.43
N ARG A 23 9.57 21.86 -11.11
CA ARG A 23 9.09 22.16 -12.47
C ARG A 23 7.61 22.48 -12.51
N ILE A 24 6.88 22.06 -11.48
CA ILE A 24 5.47 22.36 -11.22
C ILE A 24 5.35 22.93 -9.81
N ASP A 25 4.33 23.75 -9.60
CA ASP A 25 4.00 24.34 -8.31
C ASP A 25 2.91 23.55 -7.57
N GLY A 26 2.25 22.64 -8.26
CA GLY A 26 1.23 21.78 -7.68
C GLY A 26 0.57 20.84 -8.70
N ALA A 27 -0.37 20.03 -8.22
CA ALA A 27 -1.11 19.07 -9.05
C ALA A 27 -2.57 18.98 -8.63
N ILE A 28 -3.48 18.68 -9.57
CA ILE A 28 -4.86 18.31 -9.30
C ILE A 28 -5.04 16.83 -9.66
N LEU A 29 -5.43 16.01 -8.70
CA LEU A 29 -5.45 14.55 -8.82
C LEU A 29 -6.87 14.03 -9.03
N SER A 30 -7.11 13.23 -10.06
CA SER A 30 -8.36 12.50 -10.19
C SER A 30 -8.54 11.54 -9.02
N CYS A 31 -9.66 11.63 -8.31
CA CYS A 31 -10.02 10.63 -7.32
C CYS A 31 -10.95 9.54 -7.88
N GLY A 32 -11.62 9.81 -9.01
CA GLY A 32 -12.54 8.88 -9.61
C GLY A 32 -13.59 9.56 -10.48
N TYR A 33 -14.70 8.88 -10.69
CA TYR A 33 -15.81 9.37 -11.50
C TYR A 33 -17.16 8.87 -10.97
N GLY A 34 -18.22 9.67 -11.14
CA GLY A 34 -19.60 9.28 -10.88
C GLY A 34 -19.91 8.96 -9.41
N SER A 35 -20.95 8.17 -9.23
CA SER A 35 -21.53 7.83 -7.91
C SER A 35 -20.54 7.04 -7.02
N ASP A 36 -20.83 6.98 -5.72
CA ASP A 36 -19.97 6.35 -4.70
C ASP A 36 -19.94 4.83 -4.80
N TYR A 37 -19.16 4.35 -5.75
CA TYR A 37 -18.83 2.93 -5.93
C TYR A 37 -17.30 2.77 -5.99
N ALA A 38 -16.74 1.88 -5.17
CA ALA A 38 -15.30 1.67 -5.09
C ALA A 38 -14.62 1.28 -6.43
N ASN A 39 -15.37 0.70 -7.37
CA ASN A 39 -14.86 0.40 -8.72
C ASN A 39 -14.82 1.63 -9.65
N GLN A 40 -15.27 2.78 -9.19
CA GLN A 40 -15.18 4.08 -9.87
C GLN A 40 -14.06 4.96 -9.32
N ASP A 41 -13.36 4.52 -8.28
CA ASP A 41 -12.17 5.20 -7.77
C ASP A 41 -11.06 5.18 -8.83
N ASP A 42 -10.32 6.28 -8.97
CA ASP A 42 -9.17 6.30 -9.87
C ASP A 42 -8.05 5.43 -9.30
N ARG A 43 -7.60 4.45 -10.08
CA ARG A 43 -6.62 3.44 -9.66
C ARG A 43 -5.23 3.99 -9.36
N GLN A 44 -4.91 5.21 -9.82
CA GLN A 44 -3.64 5.89 -9.52
C GLN A 44 -3.76 6.92 -8.40
N TYR A 45 -4.98 7.22 -7.93
CA TYR A 45 -5.24 8.29 -6.98
C TYR A 45 -4.37 8.22 -5.72
N HIS A 46 -4.45 7.11 -4.99
CA HIS A 46 -3.70 6.97 -3.74
C HIS A 46 -2.19 7.02 -3.95
N ARG A 47 -1.70 6.45 -5.06
CA ARG A 47 -0.29 6.53 -5.41
C ARG A 47 0.11 7.98 -5.70
N ASN A 48 -0.63 8.67 -6.56
CA ASN A 48 -0.32 10.05 -6.93
C ASN A 48 -0.36 10.97 -5.71
N MET A 49 -1.36 10.82 -4.84
CA MET A 49 -1.44 11.55 -3.57
C MET A 49 -0.25 11.26 -2.65
N SER A 50 0.14 10.00 -2.50
CA SER A 50 1.29 9.60 -1.70
C SER A 50 2.59 10.21 -2.22
N GLU A 51 2.78 10.25 -3.53
CA GLU A 51 3.95 10.87 -4.16
C GLU A 51 3.97 12.38 -3.99
N CYS A 52 2.82 13.06 -4.15
CA CYS A 52 2.73 14.49 -3.85
C CYS A 52 3.11 14.79 -2.40
N LYS A 53 2.59 14.01 -1.45
CA LYS A 53 2.96 14.12 -0.02
C LYS A 53 4.45 13.86 0.21
N ARG A 54 5.00 12.81 -0.40
CA ARG A 54 6.42 12.45 -0.28
C ARG A 54 7.35 13.56 -0.74
N LEU A 55 6.97 14.25 -1.82
CA LEU A 55 7.80 15.26 -2.48
C LEU A 55 7.47 16.69 -2.05
N GLY A 56 6.49 16.87 -1.15
CA GLY A 56 6.04 18.19 -0.72
C GLY A 56 5.36 18.98 -1.84
N ILE A 57 4.79 18.31 -2.85
CA ILE A 57 4.04 18.95 -3.94
C ILE A 57 2.62 19.24 -3.44
N PRO A 58 2.20 20.52 -3.36
CA PRO A 58 0.82 20.84 -3.02
C PRO A 58 -0.15 20.21 -4.01
N PHE A 59 -1.28 19.68 -3.53
CA PHE A 59 -2.24 19.07 -4.44
C PHE A 59 -3.69 19.40 -4.09
N GLY A 60 -4.54 19.36 -5.12
CA GLY A 60 -5.99 19.32 -5.04
C GLY A 60 -6.52 18.00 -5.61
N VAL A 61 -7.83 17.86 -5.64
CA VAL A 61 -8.50 16.64 -6.08
C VAL A 61 -9.66 16.98 -7.01
N TYR A 62 -9.96 16.13 -8.00
CA TYR A 62 -11.17 16.25 -8.78
C TYR A 62 -11.91 14.92 -8.94
N LEU A 63 -13.24 15.02 -9.10
CA LEU A 63 -14.12 13.92 -9.47
C LEU A 63 -14.81 14.24 -10.79
N TYR A 64 -14.76 13.33 -11.77
CA TYR A 64 -15.51 13.45 -13.02
C TYR A 64 -16.99 13.13 -12.80
N SER A 65 -17.86 14.05 -13.13
CA SER A 65 -19.30 13.95 -12.84
C SER A 65 -20.08 13.31 -13.99
N TYR A 66 -20.92 12.34 -13.63
CA TYR A 66 -21.98 11.78 -14.47
C TYR A 66 -23.37 12.12 -13.95
N ALA A 67 -23.49 13.05 -12.99
CA ALA A 67 -24.77 13.37 -12.38
C ALA A 67 -25.75 13.98 -13.37
N SER A 68 -26.92 13.38 -13.44
CA SER A 68 -28.08 13.87 -14.20
C SER A 68 -29.29 14.19 -13.31
N ASN A 69 -29.13 14.12 -11.99
CA ASN A 69 -30.14 14.46 -10.99
C ASN A 69 -29.49 14.63 -9.61
N ASP A 70 -30.21 15.24 -8.68
CA ASP A 70 -29.72 15.54 -7.32
C ASP A 70 -29.29 14.28 -6.54
N SER A 71 -29.93 13.14 -6.76
CA SER A 71 -29.55 11.89 -6.07
C SER A 71 -28.16 11.40 -6.51
N MET A 72 -27.86 11.49 -7.80
CA MET A 72 -26.52 11.16 -8.32
C MET A 72 -25.48 12.17 -7.82
N ALA A 73 -25.78 13.48 -7.87
CA ALA A 73 -24.90 14.52 -7.36
C ALA A 73 -24.59 14.34 -5.85
N ASN A 74 -25.58 13.96 -5.04
CA ASN A 74 -25.35 13.62 -3.63
C ASN A 74 -24.46 12.39 -3.47
N SER A 75 -24.59 11.39 -4.35
CA SER A 75 -23.71 10.22 -4.34
C SER A 75 -22.28 10.58 -4.76
N GLU A 76 -22.11 11.50 -5.71
CA GLU A 76 -20.79 12.02 -6.10
C GLU A 76 -20.14 12.83 -4.97
N ALA A 77 -20.91 13.61 -4.22
CA ALA A 77 -20.40 14.28 -3.02
C ALA A 77 -19.90 13.26 -1.97
N ALA A 78 -20.67 12.19 -1.73
CA ALA A 78 -20.26 11.12 -0.84
C ALA A 78 -19.01 10.41 -1.35
N HIS A 79 -18.88 10.19 -2.67
CA HIS A 79 -17.70 9.60 -3.30
C HIS A 79 -16.46 10.45 -3.05
N MET A 80 -16.55 11.77 -3.31
CA MET A 80 -15.44 12.68 -3.03
C MET A 80 -15.07 12.65 -1.54
N LEU A 81 -16.02 12.80 -0.63
CA LEU A 81 -15.79 12.85 0.81
C LEU A 81 -15.15 11.57 1.35
N ARG A 82 -15.43 10.43 0.76
CA ARG A 82 -14.80 9.15 1.12
C ARG A 82 -13.31 9.10 0.76
N LEU A 83 -12.90 9.79 -0.30
CA LEU A 83 -11.56 9.73 -0.87
C LEU A 83 -10.68 10.92 -0.50
N LEU A 84 -11.28 12.06 -0.16
CA LEU A 84 -10.51 13.25 0.22
C LEU A 84 -9.66 13.00 1.47
N PRO A 85 -8.38 13.41 1.48
CA PRO A 85 -7.54 13.37 2.68
C PRO A 85 -8.00 14.42 3.69
N ASP A 86 -7.34 14.54 4.84
CA ASP A 86 -7.61 15.63 5.79
C ASP A 86 -7.51 17.01 5.08
N PRO A 87 -8.45 17.95 5.32
CA PRO A 87 -8.42 19.27 4.69
C PRO A 87 -7.08 20.02 4.85
N SER A 88 -6.38 19.78 5.96
CA SER A 88 -5.06 20.41 6.22
C SER A 88 -3.95 19.90 5.31
N GLU A 89 -4.15 18.79 4.62
CA GLU A 89 -3.20 18.21 3.68
C GLU A 89 -3.35 18.72 2.25
N MET A 90 -4.48 19.40 1.95
CA MET A 90 -4.77 19.89 0.60
C MET A 90 -4.26 21.32 0.39
N GLY A 91 -3.47 21.52 -0.64
CA GLY A 91 -3.00 22.84 -1.07
C GLY A 91 -3.88 23.52 -2.11
N PHE A 92 -4.79 22.78 -2.74
CA PHE A 92 -5.73 23.27 -3.75
C PHE A 92 -7.14 22.76 -3.47
N PRO A 93 -8.18 23.39 -4.02
CA PRO A 93 -9.56 22.96 -3.81
C PRO A 93 -9.86 21.54 -4.30
N ALA A 94 -11.01 21.02 -3.84
CA ALA A 94 -11.66 19.88 -4.43
C ALA A 94 -12.59 20.35 -5.56
N TYR A 95 -12.46 19.75 -6.75
CA TYR A 95 -13.20 20.17 -7.94
C TYR A 95 -14.21 19.11 -8.39
N LEU A 96 -15.40 19.55 -8.77
CA LEU A 96 -16.31 18.73 -9.56
C LEU A 96 -16.09 19.03 -11.05
N ASP A 97 -15.70 18.02 -11.79
CA ASP A 97 -15.47 18.10 -13.23
C ASP A 97 -16.76 17.78 -13.97
N VAL A 98 -17.40 18.82 -14.51
CA VAL A 98 -18.68 18.76 -15.19
C VAL A 98 -18.52 19.02 -16.69
N GLU A 99 -18.24 17.96 -17.45
CA GLU A 99 -18.03 18.06 -18.90
C GLU A 99 -18.68 16.93 -19.71
N GLU A 100 -19.41 16.00 -19.05
CA GLU A 100 -20.06 14.89 -19.74
C GLU A 100 -21.09 15.38 -20.74
N ALA A 101 -20.90 15.02 -22.00
CA ALA A 101 -21.73 15.46 -23.13
C ALA A 101 -23.18 15.01 -22.95
N GLY A 102 -24.12 15.94 -23.15
CA GLY A 102 -25.56 15.73 -22.99
C GLY A 102 -26.07 15.98 -21.57
N LEU A 103 -25.20 16.28 -20.62
CA LEU A 103 -25.55 16.65 -19.25
C LEU A 103 -25.32 18.14 -18.93
N GLU A 104 -25.04 18.96 -19.93
CA GLU A 104 -24.70 20.38 -19.78
C GLU A 104 -25.79 21.16 -19.00
N TRP A 105 -27.02 20.76 -19.17
CA TRP A 105 -28.21 21.37 -18.47
C TRP A 105 -28.17 21.13 -16.95
N PHE A 106 -27.37 20.17 -16.46
CA PHE A 106 -27.28 19.82 -15.05
C PHE A 106 -25.97 20.30 -14.40
N TYR A 107 -24.96 20.73 -15.13
CA TYR A 107 -23.63 21.08 -14.62
C TYR A 107 -23.68 22.03 -13.43
N ARG A 108 -24.39 23.17 -13.60
CA ARG A 108 -24.52 24.12 -12.51
C ARG A 108 -25.26 23.53 -11.32
N ARG A 109 -26.33 22.79 -11.55
CA ARG A 109 -27.09 22.13 -10.49
C ARG A 109 -26.26 21.08 -9.75
N ALA A 110 -25.43 20.30 -10.43
CA ALA A 110 -24.52 19.36 -9.80
C ALA A 110 -23.58 20.08 -8.80
N CYS A 111 -22.97 21.19 -9.23
CA CYS A 111 -22.13 22.02 -8.36
C CYS A 111 -22.90 22.62 -7.16
N GLU A 112 -24.14 23.08 -7.37
CA GLU A 112 -25.02 23.59 -6.30
C GLU A 112 -25.37 22.52 -5.25
N VAL A 113 -25.41 21.24 -5.64
CA VAL A 113 -25.70 20.11 -4.75
C VAL A 113 -24.42 19.62 -4.05
N VAL A 114 -23.33 19.49 -4.78
CA VAL A 114 -22.07 18.94 -4.26
C VAL A 114 -21.31 19.95 -3.40
N GLY A 115 -21.18 21.19 -3.88
CA GLY A 115 -20.35 22.22 -3.26
C GLY A 115 -20.61 22.44 -1.77
N PRO A 116 -21.86 22.68 -1.33
CA PRO A 116 -22.15 22.90 0.09
C PRO A 116 -21.74 21.73 0.99
N GLN A 117 -21.77 20.50 0.49
CA GLN A 117 -21.39 19.32 1.26
C GLN A 117 -19.87 19.23 1.43
N ILE A 118 -19.13 19.55 0.37
CA ILE A 118 -17.66 19.57 0.40
C ILE A 118 -17.16 20.70 1.30
N GLU A 119 -17.76 21.91 1.18
CA GLU A 119 -17.41 23.04 2.04
C GLU A 119 -17.77 22.81 3.50
N ALA A 120 -18.94 22.19 3.78
CA ALA A 120 -19.34 21.83 5.14
C ALA A 120 -18.37 20.82 5.82
N ALA A 121 -17.63 20.04 5.03
CA ALA A 121 -16.61 19.14 5.49
C ALA A 121 -15.22 19.82 5.67
N GLY A 122 -15.13 21.13 5.40
CA GLY A 122 -13.92 21.92 5.63
C GLY A 122 -13.02 22.10 4.41
N TYR A 123 -13.43 21.66 3.25
CA TYR A 123 -12.65 21.81 2.01
C TYR A 123 -13.08 23.05 1.24
N TRP A 124 -12.16 23.64 0.50
CA TRP A 124 -12.50 24.58 -0.55
C TRP A 124 -13.02 23.81 -1.75
N PHE A 125 -14.12 24.32 -2.34
CA PHE A 125 -14.74 23.69 -3.49
C PHE A 125 -14.60 24.53 -4.75
N GLY A 126 -14.53 23.86 -5.90
CA GLY A 126 -14.51 24.45 -7.22
C GLY A 126 -15.21 23.58 -8.26
N TRP A 127 -15.33 24.12 -9.44
CA TRP A 127 -15.85 23.40 -10.61
C TRP A 127 -14.85 23.50 -11.78
N TYR A 128 -14.83 22.45 -12.59
CA TYR A 128 -14.09 22.42 -13.85
C TYR A 128 -15.06 22.15 -15.00
N THR A 129 -14.86 22.84 -16.12
CA THR A 129 -15.47 22.55 -17.42
C THR A 129 -14.76 23.31 -18.54
N GLY A 130 -15.02 22.91 -19.79
CA GLY A 130 -14.56 23.64 -20.96
C GLY A 130 -15.18 25.04 -21.07
N ARG A 131 -14.41 26.03 -21.54
CA ARG A 131 -14.80 27.44 -21.71
C ARG A 131 -16.18 27.62 -22.38
N TYR A 132 -16.49 26.81 -23.41
CA TYR A 132 -17.78 26.90 -24.08
C TYR A 132 -18.96 26.64 -23.12
N ASN A 133 -18.88 25.56 -22.39
CA ASN A 133 -19.91 25.18 -21.41
C ASN A 133 -19.94 26.14 -20.22
N ALA A 134 -18.77 26.59 -19.74
CA ALA A 134 -18.69 27.60 -18.69
C ALA A 134 -19.48 28.87 -19.02
N ASN A 135 -19.39 29.36 -20.26
CA ASN A 135 -20.12 30.50 -20.74
C ASN A 135 -21.58 30.16 -20.98
N ALA A 136 -21.90 29.04 -21.65
CA ALA A 136 -23.27 28.67 -22.03
C ALA A 136 -24.18 28.38 -20.82
N GLN A 137 -23.60 27.80 -19.76
CA GLN A 137 -24.30 27.48 -18.52
C GLN A 137 -24.19 28.57 -17.45
N ASP A 138 -23.57 29.70 -17.79
CA ASP A 138 -23.37 30.84 -16.87
C ASP A 138 -22.73 30.42 -15.53
N MET A 139 -21.70 29.56 -15.60
CA MET A 139 -21.05 28.97 -14.41
C MET A 139 -20.43 30.04 -13.48
N ARG A 140 -20.13 31.22 -13.99
CA ARG A 140 -19.57 32.38 -13.24
C ARG A 140 -20.42 32.85 -12.07
N ILE A 141 -21.69 32.49 -12.02
CA ILE A 141 -22.61 32.89 -10.93
C ILE A 141 -22.45 32.04 -9.69
N LEU A 142 -21.80 30.87 -9.82
CA LEU A 142 -21.49 30.00 -8.67
C LEU A 142 -20.45 30.66 -7.77
N PRO A 143 -20.61 30.59 -6.44
CA PRO A 143 -19.68 31.24 -5.50
C PRO A 143 -18.39 30.42 -5.27
N TYR A 144 -18.05 29.56 -6.21
CA TYR A 144 -16.96 28.59 -6.10
C TYR A 144 -15.77 28.95 -6.99
N THR A 145 -14.62 28.34 -6.74
CA THR A 145 -13.45 28.54 -7.58
C THR A 145 -13.64 27.95 -8.98
N ALA A 146 -13.14 28.67 -9.98
CA ALA A 146 -13.36 28.33 -11.39
C ALA A 146 -12.08 27.77 -12.02
N TRP A 147 -12.15 26.54 -12.51
CA TRP A 147 -11.11 25.91 -13.31
C TRP A 147 -11.66 25.68 -14.72
N VAL A 148 -11.10 26.39 -15.69
CA VAL A 148 -11.65 26.46 -17.06
C VAL A 148 -10.66 25.92 -18.06
N ALA A 149 -11.11 25.00 -18.92
CA ALA A 149 -10.32 24.51 -20.04
C ALA A 149 -10.61 25.31 -21.32
N GLU A 150 -9.53 25.81 -21.92
CA GLU A 150 -9.49 26.36 -23.28
C GLU A 150 -8.10 26.17 -23.84
N TYR A 151 -7.93 25.24 -24.77
CA TYR A 151 -6.61 24.92 -25.33
C TYR A 151 -6.20 25.97 -26.35
N GLY A 152 -5.12 26.67 -26.07
CA GLY A 152 -4.62 27.74 -26.90
C GLY A 152 -3.65 28.69 -26.18
N ALA A 153 -3.42 29.85 -26.82
CA ALA A 153 -2.53 30.87 -26.27
C ALA A 153 -3.23 31.86 -25.33
N ASP A 154 -4.55 31.97 -25.41
CA ASP A 154 -5.35 32.94 -24.68
C ASP A 154 -6.62 32.28 -24.15
N LEU A 155 -7.05 32.72 -22.97
CA LEU A 155 -8.33 32.34 -22.37
C LEU A 155 -9.41 33.39 -22.71
N SER A 156 -10.51 32.95 -23.31
CA SER A 156 -11.63 33.81 -23.71
C SER A 156 -12.92 33.56 -22.89
N TYR A 157 -12.78 33.07 -21.66
CA TYR A 157 -13.86 32.91 -20.72
C TYR A 157 -14.45 34.25 -20.25
N ASN A 158 -15.78 34.36 -20.20
CA ASN A 158 -16.48 35.60 -19.85
C ASN A 158 -16.52 35.91 -18.33
N GLY A 159 -15.98 35.04 -17.50
CA GLY A 159 -15.84 35.20 -16.06
C GLY A 159 -14.37 35.34 -15.65
N THR A 160 -14.13 35.19 -14.36
CA THR A 160 -12.77 35.08 -13.82
C THR A 160 -12.44 33.60 -13.63
N ALA A 161 -11.38 33.11 -14.28
CA ALA A 161 -10.85 31.80 -14.00
C ALA A 161 -9.79 31.90 -12.89
N ASP A 162 -9.85 31.01 -11.93
CA ASP A 162 -8.81 30.86 -10.92
C ASP A 162 -7.70 29.95 -11.43
N ILE A 163 -8.06 28.94 -12.24
CA ILE A 163 -7.15 28.02 -12.94
C ILE A 163 -7.58 27.94 -14.41
N TRP A 164 -6.62 27.99 -15.30
CA TRP A 164 -6.78 27.79 -16.74
C TRP A 164 -6.01 26.57 -17.23
N GLN A 165 -6.71 25.54 -17.69
CA GLN A 165 -6.10 24.43 -18.41
C GLN A 165 -5.92 24.82 -19.87
N TYR A 166 -4.66 25.03 -20.26
CA TYR A 166 -4.34 25.58 -21.59
C TYR A 166 -3.90 24.54 -22.60
N THR A 167 -3.61 23.31 -22.18
CA THR A 167 -3.21 22.20 -23.04
C THR A 167 -3.37 20.84 -22.37
N SER A 168 -3.58 19.80 -23.19
CA SER A 168 -3.53 18.39 -22.78
C SER A 168 -2.32 17.65 -23.35
N ALA A 169 -1.31 18.37 -23.83
CA ALA A 169 -0.17 17.78 -24.56
C ALA A 169 1.19 18.33 -24.08
N ALA A 170 1.27 18.78 -22.81
CA ALA A 170 2.52 19.28 -22.25
C ALA A 170 3.52 18.16 -21.97
N TYR A 171 4.80 18.47 -22.10
CA TYR A 171 5.91 17.63 -21.65
C TYR A 171 6.73 18.39 -20.60
N ILE A 172 6.72 17.93 -19.37
CA ILE A 172 7.41 18.57 -18.25
C ILE A 172 8.38 17.54 -17.65
N GLY A 173 9.67 17.90 -17.55
CA GLY A 173 10.69 16.99 -17.05
C GLY A 173 10.84 15.68 -17.87
N GLY A 174 10.38 15.68 -19.14
CA GLY A 174 10.35 14.48 -19.98
C GLY A 174 9.13 13.58 -19.75
N ILE A 175 8.21 14.00 -18.87
CA ILE A 175 6.95 13.31 -18.58
C ILE A 175 5.84 13.95 -19.43
N GLY A 176 5.02 13.15 -20.07
CA GLY A 176 3.90 13.61 -20.90
C GLY A 176 3.43 12.56 -21.91
N PRO A 177 2.32 12.85 -22.61
CA PRO A 177 1.59 14.12 -22.56
C PRO A 177 0.83 14.30 -21.24
N LEU A 178 0.82 15.54 -20.73
CA LEU A 178 0.14 15.95 -19.50
C LEU A 178 -0.81 17.10 -19.79
N ASP A 179 -1.88 17.17 -19.02
CA ASP A 179 -2.70 18.35 -18.89
C ASP A 179 -1.96 19.39 -18.06
N ALA A 180 -1.81 20.60 -18.60
CA ALA A 180 -1.08 21.67 -17.94
C ALA A 180 -1.94 22.91 -17.76
N ASN A 181 -1.72 23.57 -16.62
CA ASN A 181 -2.56 24.66 -16.16
C ASN A 181 -1.74 25.85 -15.67
N GLU A 182 -2.31 27.05 -15.85
CA GLU A 182 -1.91 28.26 -15.16
C GLU A 182 -2.90 28.54 -14.02
N CYS A 183 -2.38 28.66 -12.78
CA CYS A 183 -3.18 29.05 -11.63
C CYS A 183 -2.85 30.51 -11.27
N TYR A 184 -3.88 31.32 -11.15
CA TYR A 184 -3.78 32.77 -10.92
C TYR A 184 -3.92 33.17 -9.45
N ARG A 185 -4.15 32.18 -8.55
CA ARG A 185 -4.26 32.37 -7.10
C ARG A 185 -3.24 31.56 -6.36
N ASP A 186 -2.82 32.05 -5.21
CA ASP A 186 -1.96 31.31 -4.29
C ASP A 186 -2.84 30.49 -3.32
N PHE A 187 -3.51 29.46 -3.85
CA PHE A 187 -4.40 28.61 -3.06
C PHE A 187 -3.74 28.02 -1.83
N PRO A 188 -2.50 27.51 -1.89
CA PRO A 188 -1.83 27.00 -0.70
C PRO A 188 -1.79 28.03 0.44
N GLN A 189 -1.46 29.29 0.14
CA GLN A 189 -1.46 30.33 1.16
C GLN A 189 -2.87 30.76 1.58
N GLU A 190 -3.82 30.83 0.66
CA GLU A 190 -5.17 31.27 0.94
C GLU A 190 -5.93 30.25 1.79
N ILE A 191 -5.85 28.95 1.47
CA ILE A 191 -6.52 27.85 2.18
C ILE A 191 -6.01 27.78 3.62
N HIS A 192 -4.72 28.00 3.84
CA HIS A 192 -4.09 27.87 5.16
C HIS A 192 -3.90 29.22 5.88
N GLY A 193 -4.61 30.26 5.45
CA GLY A 193 -4.59 31.58 6.11
C GLY A 193 -3.22 32.25 6.12
N GLY A 194 -2.41 32.06 5.08
CA GLY A 194 -1.05 32.60 4.97
C GLY A 194 0.00 31.82 5.76
N SER A 195 -0.37 30.71 6.36
CA SER A 195 0.54 29.87 7.16
C SER A 195 0.87 28.55 6.47
N TYR A 196 0.58 28.42 5.17
CA TYR A 196 0.92 27.21 4.44
C TYR A 196 2.45 27.03 4.37
N VAL A 197 2.90 25.99 5.02
CA VAL A 197 4.24 25.46 4.83
C VAL A 197 4.03 24.16 4.07
N PRO A 198 4.53 24.02 2.83
CA PRO A 198 4.49 22.73 2.16
C PRO A 198 5.00 21.66 3.13
N PRO A 199 4.37 20.50 3.24
CA PRO A 199 4.94 19.44 4.05
C PRO A 199 6.40 19.28 3.63
N GLU A 200 7.33 19.35 4.60
CA GLU A 200 8.74 19.05 4.28
C GLU A 200 8.73 17.73 3.53
N PRO A 201 9.46 17.64 2.39
CA PRO A 201 9.57 16.38 1.68
C PRO A 201 9.87 15.33 2.72
N SER A 202 8.95 14.41 2.90
CA SER A 202 9.16 13.32 3.86
C SER A 202 10.54 12.77 3.52
N PRO A 203 11.49 12.67 4.47
CA PRO A 203 12.78 12.09 4.16
C PRO A 203 12.47 10.83 3.37
N GLU A 204 13.08 10.73 2.18
CA GLU A 204 12.91 9.61 1.26
C GLU A 204 12.73 8.37 2.13
N PRO A 205 11.58 7.66 2.08
CA PRO A 205 11.34 6.59 3.04
C PRO A 205 12.62 5.77 3.04
N ALA A 206 13.28 5.69 4.19
CA ALA A 206 14.62 5.11 4.31
C ALA A 206 14.59 3.85 3.47
N PRO A 207 15.50 3.68 2.47
CA PRO A 207 15.33 2.89 1.27
C PRO A 207 14.50 1.66 1.59
N SER A 208 13.27 1.69 1.11
CA SER A 208 12.19 0.78 1.52
C SER A 208 12.79 -0.58 1.49
N ALA A 209 12.79 -1.26 2.59
CA ALA A 209 13.62 -2.41 2.91
C ALA A 209 13.98 -3.15 1.63
N SER A 210 15.25 -3.02 1.18
CA SER A 210 15.65 -3.42 -0.16
C SER A 210 15.19 -4.86 -0.37
N PHE A 211 14.11 -5.02 -1.14
CA PHE A 211 13.58 -6.33 -1.43
C PHE A 211 14.59 -7.08 -2.30
N SER A 212 14.78 -8.35 -2.01
CA SER A 212 15.60 -9.25 -2.79
C SER A 212 14.75 -10.43 -3.23
N VAL A 213 15.07 -10.99 -4.37
CA VAL A 213 14.41 -12.24 -4.81
C VAL A 213 14.59 -13.29 -3.71
N GLY A 214 13.51 -13.96 -3.35
CA GLY A 214 13.44 -14.90 -2.24
C GLY A 214 12.97 -14.31 -0.90
N ASP A 215 12.85 -12.98 -0.77
CA ASP A 215 12.28 -12.39 0.44
C ASP A 215 10.81 -12.80 0.61
N ILE A 216 10.41 -13.03 1.85
CA ILE A 216 9.01 -13.28 2.19
C ILE A 216 8.35 -11.96 2.59
N VAL A 217 7.23 -11.68 1.98
CA VAL A 217 6.49 -10.42 2.16
C VAL A 217 5.01 -10.65 2.45
N THR A 218 4.40 -9.72 3.15
CA THR A 218 2.94 -9.56 3.23
C THR A 218 2.53 -8.35 2.42
N VAL A 219 1.37 -8.40 1.80
CA VAL A 219 0.76 -7.26 1.12
C VAL A 219 0.04 -6.42 2.15
N THR A 220 0.47 -5.17 2.32
CA THR A 220 -0.11 -4.20 3.27
C THR A 220 -1.27 -3.43 2.65
N ASN A 221 -1.17 -3.14 1.35
CA ASN A 221 -2.24 -2.57 0.55
C ASN A 221 -2.47 -3.47 -0.68
N PRO A 222 -3.63 -4.15 -0.79
CA PRO A 222 -3.85 -5.19 -1.79
C PRO A 222 -4.24 -4.64 -3.16
N VAL A 223 -3.35 -3.85 -3.74
CA VAL A 223 -3.45 -3.37 -5.13
C VAL A 223 -2.19 -3.72 -5.90
N ASP A 224 -2.33 -4.09 -7.18
CA ASP A 224 -1.19 -4.31 -8.05
C ASP A 224 -0.57 -2.98 -8.52
N VAL A 225 0.52 -3.05 -9.30
CA VAL A 225 1.19 -1.85 -9.85
C VAL A 225 0.31 -1.04 -10.82
N ASN A 226 -0.84 -1.57 -11.24
CA ASN A 226 -1.82 -0.90 -12.10
C ASN A 226 -3.03 -0.39 -11.28
N GLY A 227 -3.01 -0.53 -9.95
CA GLY A 227 -4.10 -0.14 -9.06
C GLY A 227 -5.27 -1.12 -9.01
N THR A 228 -5.14 -2.33 -9.60
CA THR A 228 -6.18 -3.36 -9.54
C THR A 228 -6.21 -3.98 -8.15
N SER A 229 -7.38 -4.01 -7.52
CA SER A 229 -7.56 -4.69 -6.24
C SER A 229 -7.25 -6.18 -6.35
N LEU A 230 -6.49 -6.69 -5.40
CA LEU A 230 -6.04 -8.07 -5.34
C LEU A 230 -6.72 -8.80 -4.17
N ALA A 231 -7.22 -9.99 -4.43
CA ALA A 231 -7.64 -10.91 -3.35
C ALA A 231 -6.37 -11.55 -2.75
N THR A 232 -5.63 -10.79 -1.94
CA THR A 232 -4.39 -11.23 -1.32
C THR A 232 -4.59 -11.58 0.14
N SER A 233 -4.04 -12.72 0.57
CA SER A 233 -4.02 -13.15 1.98
C SER A 233 -2.75 -13.93 2.26
N GLY A 234 -2.19 -13.77 3.48
CA GLY A 234 -0.98 -14.47 3.90
C GLY A 234 0.30 -13.90 3.26
N THR A 235 1.33 -14.73 3.15
CA THR A 235 2.68 -14.34 2.70
C THR A 235 2.94 -14.73 1.26
N TYR A 236 3.82 -13.98 0.62
CA TYR A 236 4.29 -14.19 -0.74
C TYR A 236 5.81 -14.18 -0.77
N GLU A 237 6.38 -14.78 -1.80
CA GLU A 237 7.80 -14.69 -2.12
C GLU A 237 8.04 -13.61 -3.18
N VAL A 238 9.07 -12.82 -3.01
CA VAL A 238 9.57 -11.91 -4.03
C VAL A 238 10.24 -12.72 -5.14
N MET A 239 9.71 -12.67 -6.33
CA MET A 239 10.18 -13.42 -7.49
C MET A 239 11.03 -12.57 -8.44
N GLU A 240 10.78 -11.26 -8.49
CA GLU A 240 11.52 -10.29 -9.30
C GLU A 240 11.51 -8.93 -8.62
N VAL A 241 12.61 -8.19 -8.73
CA VAL A 241 12.74 -6.82 -8.24
C VAL A 241 13.20 -5.93 -9.39
N SER A 242 12.43 -4.90 -9.70
CA SER A 242 12.75 -3.90 -10.71
C SER A 242 12.38 -2.51 -10.18
N GLY A 243 13.32 -1.84 -9.51
CA GLY A 243 13.02 -0.61 -8.77
C GLY A 243 11.96 -0.86 -7.70
N ASN A 244 10.90 -0.04 -7.70
CA ASN A 244 9.76 -0.22 -6.80
C ASN A 244 8.76 -1.30 -7.25
N ARG A 245 8.89 -1.82 -8.44
CA ARG A 245 8.04 -2.91 -8.93
C ARG A 245 8.57 -4.23 -8.42
N ILE A 246 7.80 -4.87 -7.54
CA ILE A 246 8.12 -6.16 -6.95
C ILE A 246 7.13 -7.20 -7.48
N VAL A 247 7.62 -8.23 -8.14
CA VAL A 247 6.80 -9.38 -8.54
C VAL A 247 6.75 -10.35 -7.38
N ILE A 248 5.55 -10.66 -6.93
CA ILE A 248 5.32 -11.61 -5.85
C ILE A 248 4.59 -12.85 -6.35
N GLY A 249 4.83 -13.97 -5.68
CA GLY A 249 4.19 -15.24 -6.04
C GLY A 249 4.19 -16.25 -4.91
N ARG A 250 3.64 -17.42 -5.20
CA ARG A 250 3.60 -18.58 -4.28
C ARG A 250 3.90 -19.86 -5.05
N GLY A 251 4.70 -20.75 -4.46
CA GLY A 251 4.99 -22.04 -5.04
C GLY A 251 5.55 -21.97 -6.47
N GLY A 252 6.36 -20.96 -6.76
CA GLY A 252 6.92 -20.73 -8.10
C GLY A 252 5.95 -20.10 -9.12
N GLN A 253 4.70 -19.81 -8.75
CA GLN A 253 3.71 -19.17 -9.60
C GLN A 253 3.60 -17.68 -9.28
N VAL A 254 3.72 -16.82 -10.31
CA VAL A 254 3.51 -15.37 -10.17
C VAL A 254 2.05 -15.10 -9.78
N THR A 255 1.86 -14.27 -8.75
CA THR A 255 0.54 -13.81 -8.30
C THR A 255 0.26 -12.40 -8.82
N ALA A 256 1.17 -11.47 -8.59
CA ALA A 256 1.00 -10.07 -8.98
C ALA A 256 2.34 -9.33 -9.03
N ALA A 257 2.34 -8.16 -9.68
CA ALA A 257 3.36 -7.15 -9.50
C ALA A 257 2.80 -6.06 -8.59
N ILE A 258 3.48 -5.74 -7.52
CA ILE A 258 3.04 -4.81 -6.47
C ILE A 258 4.14 -3.75 -6.26
N ASP A 259 3.73 -2.52 -5.95
CA ASP A 259 4.67 -1.49 -5.55
C ASP A 259 5.31 -1.83 -4.20
N ALA A 260 6.61 -1.59 -4.07
CA ALA A 260 7.38 -1.92 -2.87
C ALA A 260 6.79 -1.29 -1.59
N SER A 261 6.16 -0.11 -1.69
CA SER A 261 5.50 0.58 -0.57
C SER A 261 4.27 -0.19 -0.04
N ASN A 262 3.66 -1.04 -0.87
CA ASN A 262 2.51 -1.87 -0.52
C ASN A 262 2.91 -3.25 0.02
N LEU A 263 4.19 -3.45 0.30
CA LEU A 263 4.74 -4.69 0.81
C LEU A 263 5.46 -4.46 2.15
N SER A 264 5.34 -5.41 3.05
CA SER A 264 6.15 -5.48 4.27
C SER A 264 6.91 -6.79 4.30
N LYS A 265 8.23 -6.72 4.57
CA LYS A 265 9.02 -7.94 4.81
C LYS A 265 8.52 -8.64 6.06
N VAL A 266 8.32 -9.92 5.94
CA VAL A 266 8.10 -10.78 7.11
C VAL A 266 9.46 -11.01 7.76
N GLY A 267 9.78 -10.22 8.82
CA GLY A 267 11.03 -10.36 9.59
C GLY A 267 12.05 -9.23 9.45
N GLY A 268 11.71 -8.05 8.91
CA GLY A 268 12.62 -6.90 8.81
C GLY A 268 12.68 -6.02 10.07
N GLY A 269 13.42 -6.44 11.08
CA GLY A 269 13.91 -5.59 12.17
C GLY A 269 15.42 -5.75 12.27
N SER A 270 16.18 -4.65 12.30
CA SER A 270 17.64 -4.63 12.48
C SER A 270 18.07 -5.37 13.76
N GLY A 271 18.52 -6.58 13.62
CA GLY A 271 18.99 -7.45 14.70
C GLY A 271 18.67 -8.87 14.30
N GLY A 272 19.68 -9.71 14.09
CA GLY A 272 19.65 -11.05 13.50
C GLY A 272 18.30 -11.76 13.61
N SER A 273 17.62 -11.94 12.48
CA SER A 273 16.35 -12.66 12.43
C SER A 273 16.55 -14.09 12.90
N PRO A 274 15.70 -14.60 13.79
CA PRO A 274 15.70 -16.01 14.10
C PRO A 274 15.25 -16.77 12.85
N THR A 275 16.22 -17.39 12.19
CA THR A 275 16.02 -18.23 11.01
C THR A 275 15.27 -19.50 11.44
N ILE A 276 14.23 -19.88 10.69
CA ILE A 276 13.62 -21.20 10.90
C ILE A 276 14.66 -22.28 10.58
N SER A 277 14.87 -23.16 11.51
CA SER A 277 15.82 -24.28 11.42
C SER A 277 15.18 -25.54 12.00
N VAL A 278 15.79 -26.67 11.77
CA VAL A 278 15.37 -27.92 12.45
C VAL A 278 15.38 -27.70 13.97
N GLY A 279 14.31 -28.07 14.63
CA GLY A 279 14.06 -27.80 16.06
C GLY A 279 13.28 -26.51 16.33
N SER A 280 13.09 -25.62 15.38
CA SER A 280 12.28 -24.40 15.56
C SER A 280 10.84 -24.73 15.91
N LEU A 281 10.28 -24.05 16.93
CA LEU A 281 8.87 -24.07 17.24
C LEU A 281 8.13 -23.09 16.32
N VAL A 282 7.21 -23.63 15.52
CA VAL A 282 6.50 -22.87 14.50
C VAL A 282 5.00 -23.05 14.65
N LYS A 283 4.27 -22.02 14.24
CA LYS A 283 2.81 -22.06 14.04
C LYS A 283 2.52 -22.05 12.56
N VAL A 284 1.60 -22.89 12.12
CA VAL A 284 1.12 -22.85 10.74
C VAL A 284 0.24 -21.63 10.57
N VAL A 285 0.63 -20.76 9.64
CA VAL A 285 -0.09 -19.51 9.31
C VAL A 285 -0.98 -19.68 8.08
N THR A 286 -0.55 -20.53 7.14
CA THR A 286 -1.36 -20.93 6.00
C THR A 286 -1.45 -22.46 5.99
N PRO A 287 -2.62 -23.06 6.29
CA PRO A 287 -2.75 -24.51 6.48
C PRO A 287 -2.89 -25.24 5.15
N VAL A 288 -1.84 -25.22 4.35
CA VAL A 288 -1.73 -26.02 3.11
C VAL A 288 -0.37 -26.73 3.10
N ASP A 289 -0.31 -27.92 2.49
CA ASP A 289 0.93 -28.65 2.30
C ASP A 289 1.83 -27.99 1.23
N GLU A 290 2.98 -28.60 0.97
CA GLU A 290 3.93 -28.12 -0.04
C GLU A 290 3.36 -28.12 -1.47
N ASN A 291 2.25 -28.83 -1.72
CA ASN A 291 1.56 -28.90 -3.01
C ASN A 291 0.29 -28.03 -3.05
N GLY A 292 0.01 -27.27 -1.98
CA GLY A 292 -1.16 -26.41 -1.87
C GLY A 292 -2.44 -27.12 -1.42
N THR A 293 -2.36 -28.39 -0.96
CA THR A 293 -3.51 -29.13 -0.44
C THR A 293 -3.87 -28.62 0.97
N PRO A 294 -5.14 -28.33 1.27
CA PRO A 294 -5.55 -27.90 2.60
C PRO A 294 -5.20 -28.94 3.69
N LEU A 295 -4.62 -28.45 4.79
CA LEU A 295 -4.24 -29.25 5.94
C LEU A 295 -5.13 -28.93 7.15
N ALA A 296 -5.60 -29.95 7.84
CA ALA A 296 -6.29 -29.80 9.13
C ALA A 296 -5.25 -29.72 10.27
N VAL A 297 -4.47 -28.63 10.31
CA VAL A 297 -3.38 -28.42 11.27
C VAL A 297 -3.67 -27.21 12.16
N HIS A 298 -3.54 -27.37 13.49
CA HIS A 298 -3.80 -26.33 14.47
C HIS A 298 -2.76 -26.35 15.59
N GLY A 299 -2.31 -25.15 16.02
CA GLY A 299 -1.40 -24.95 17.13
C GLY A 299 0.07 -24.95 16.72
N THR A 300 0.94 -25.36 17.63
CA THR A 300 2.40 -25.26 17.49
C THR A 300 3.01 -26.60 17.08
N TYR A 301 4.01 -26.55 16.22
CA TYR A 301 4.75 -27.69 15.69
C TYR A 301 6.25 -27.47 15.82
N VAL A 302 7.03 -28.53 15.76
CA VAL A 302 8.49 -28.50 15.65
C VAL A 302 8.86 -28.74 14.20
N VAL A 303 9.80 -28.00 13.65
CA VAL A 303 10.43 -28.30 12.36
C VAL A 303 11.36 -29.49 12.55
N MET A 304 11.05 -30.61 11.94
CA MET A 304 11.75 -31.90 12.07
C MET A 304 12.79 -32.09 10.97
N GLU A 305 12.52 -31.55 9.79
CA GLU A 305 13.42 -31.58 8.63
C GLU A 305 13.27 -30.26 7.87
N LEU A 306 14.33 -29.78 7.29
CA LEU A 306 14.34 -28.58 6.44
C LEU A 306 15.24 -28.83 5.25
N ASP A 307 14.65 -28.77 4.05
CA ASP A 307 15.37 -28.86 2.77
C ASP A 307 14.92 -27.69 1.88
N GLY A 308 15.77 -26.67 1.77
CA GLY A 308 15.42 -25.42 1.11
C GLY A 308 14.16 -24.78 1.72
N ARG A 309 13.07 -24.76 0.96
CA ARG A 309 11.78 -24.21 1.41
C ARG A 309 10.83 -25.26 1.99
N ARG A 310 11.15 -26.55 1.88
CA ARG A 310 10.35 -27.64 2.39
C ARG A 310 10.68 -27.87 3.86
N ALA A 311 9.73 -27.62 4.74
CA ALA A 311 9.80 -27.94 6.15
C ALA A 311 8.89 -29.12 6.47
N VAL A 312 9.43 -30.17 7.06
CA VAL A 312 8.64 -31.24 7.69
C VAL A 312 8.34 -30.81 9.11
N ILE A 313 7.07 -30.67 9.43
CA ILE A 313 6.62 -30.27 10.77
C ILE A 313 5.92 -31.45 11.48
N GLY A 314 6.08 -31.48 12.79
CA GLY A 314 5.49 -32.55 13.59
C GLY A 314 5.31 -32.18 15.05
N ARG A 315 4.68 -33.12 15.79
CA ARG A 315 4.49 -33.05 17.26
C ARG A 315 4.81 -34.40 17.86
N ASP A 316 5.35 -34.36 19.06
CA ASP A 316 5.62 -35.56 19.87
C ASP A 316 6.41 -36.62 19.08
N GLY A 317 7.34 -36.16 18.24
CA GLY A 317 8.15 -37.04 17.40
C GLY A 317 7.44 -37.63 16.17
N GLN A 318 6.18 -37.29 15.94
CA GLN A 318 5.41 -37.76 14.79
C GLN A 318 5.32 -36.68 13.72
N VAL A 319 5.65 -37.03 12.47
CA VAL A 319 5.46 -36.15 11.32
C VAL A 319 3.97 -35.85 11.14
N THR A 320 3.66 -34.56 11.00
CA THR A 320 2.28 -34.12 10.72
C THR A 320 2.11 -33.75 9.25
N ALA A 321 3.03 -32.98 8.70
CA ALA A 321 2.96 -32.54 7.31
C ALA A 321 4.33 -32.06 6.80
N ALA A 322 4.50 -32.10 5.49
CA ALA A 322 5.48 -31.29 4.80
C ALA A 322 4.81 -30.00 4.30
N ILE A 323 5.41 -28.88 4.58
CA ILE A 323 4.81 -27.55 4.35
C ILE A 323 5.89 -26.59 3.83
N ASP A 324 5.49 -25.64 2.99
CA ASP A 324 6.40 -24.59 2.59
C ASP A 324 6.76 -23.70 3.78
N ILE A 325 8.02 -23.32 3.91
CA ILE A 325 8.52 -22.48 5.02
C ILE A 325 7.79 -21.13 5.13
N GLY A 326 7.25 -20.61 4.02
CA GLY A 326 6.43 -19.39 4.01
C GLY A 326 5.04 -19.58 4.64
N ASN A 327 4.62 -20.82 4.87
CA ASN A 327 3.33 -21.13 5.48
C ASN A 327 3.42 -21.37 7.00
N ILE A 328 4.61 -21.19 7.57
CA ILE A 328 4.87 -21.31 9.00
C ILE A 328 5.58 -20.07 9.52
N ALA A 329 5.30 -19.71 10.77
CA ALA A 329 5.96 -18.60 11.47
C ALA A 329 6.53 -19.10 12.80
N LEU A 330 7.67 -18.58 13.19
CA LEU A 330 8.19 -18.80 14.55
C LEU A 330 7.13 -18.35 15.57
N THR A 331 6.93 -19.16 16.58
CA THR A 331 6.10 -18.70 17.72
C THR A 331 6.83 -17.55 18.42
N ASN A 332 6.06 -16.55 18.93
CA ASN A 332 6.59 -15.43 19.74
C ASN A 332 7.14 -15.95 21.10
N GLY A 333 8.11 -16.78 21.03
CA GLY A 333 8.90 -17.41 22.06
C GLY A 333 10.19 -17.80 21.41
N GLY A 334 10.61 -17.02 20.47
CA GLY A 334 11.92 -16.83 19.94
C GLY A 334 12.67 -18.06 19.47
N ALA A 335 13.86 -17.90 19.03
CA ALA A 335 14.93 -18.85 19.26
C ALA A 335 14.65 -19.53 20.61
N ALA A 336 14.78 -20.88 20.66
CA ALA A 336 14.71 -21.59 21.93
C ALA A 336 15.20 -20.64 23.03
N ALA A 337 14.27 -20.10 23.82
CA ALA A 337 14.69 -19.39 25.02
C ALA A 337 15.73 -20.33 25.59
N GLU A 338 16.89 -19.79 25.91
CA GLU A 338 17.79 -20.52 26.82
C GLU A 338 17.01 -20.76 28.11
N VAL A 339 16.16 -21.77 28.10
CA VAL A 339 15.54 -22.35 29.27
C VAL A 339 16.47 -23.43 29.69
N GLY A 340 17.44 -23.04 30.44
CA GLY A 340 18.35 -23.95 31.05
C GLY A 340 19.37 -23.10 31.72
N GLY A 341 19.43 -23.10 33.02
CA GLY A 341 20.67 -22.83 33.75
C GLY A 341 21.73 -23.69 33.10
N GLY A 342 22.85 -23.07 32.71
CA GLY A 342 23.98 -23.76 32.06
C GLY A 342 24.44 -24.96 32.88
N GLY A 343 23.91 -26.12 32.59
CA GLY A 343 24.19 -27.40 33.23
C GLY A 343 24.37 -28.49 32.19
N THR A 344 24.93 -29.57 32.60
CA THR A 344 25.05 -30.79 31.80
C THR A 344 24.32 -31.92 32.51
N TYR A 345 23.73 -32.82 31.75
CA TYR A 345 23.17 -34.08 32.23
C TYR A 345 23.94 -35.24 31.62
N THR A 346 24.39 -36.16 32.44
CA THR A 346 25.04 -37.40 31.94
C THR A 346 23.97 -38.51 31.85
N VAL A 347 23.75 -39.02 30.66
CA VAL A 347 22.79 -40.08 30.38
C VAL A 347 23.09 -41.31 31.19
N ARG A 348 22.06 -41.88 31.83
CA ARG A 348 22.14 -43.12 32.62
C ARG A 348 21.44 -44.26 31.88
N GLU A 349 21.70 -45.49 32.29
CA GLU A 349 20.98 -46.63 31.73
C GLU A 349 19.47 -46.53 31.96
N GLY A 350 18.68 -46.69 30.89
CA GLY A 350 17.23 -46.58 30.91
C GLY A 350 16.71 -45.15 30.64
N ASP A 351 17.56 -44.14 30.51
CA ASP A 351 17.14 -42.77 30.16
C ASP A 351 16.67 -42.66 28.71
N ASN A 352 15.77 -41.76 28.48
CA ASN A 352 15.39 -41.27 27.15
C ASN A 352 15.44 -39.75 27.11
N LEU A 353 15.68 -39.19 25.93
CA LEU A 353 15.93 -37.76 25.77
C LEU A 353 14.70 -36.92 26.13
N SER A 354 13.47 -37.46 25.93
CA SER A 354 12.24 -36.77 26.28
C SER A 354 12.05 -36.63 27.80
N ALA A 355 12.42 -37.65 28.57
CA ALA A 355 12.40 -37.58 30.03
C ALA A 355 13.46 -36.61 30.58
N ILE A 356 14.69 -36.64 30.00
CA ILE A 356 15.75 -35.69 30.34
C ILE A 356 15.31 -34.27 30.06
N ALA A 357 14.69 -33.99 28.90
CA ALA A 357 14.16 -32.71 28.53
C ALA A 357 13.08 -32.23 29.53
N ALA A 358 12.11 -33.08 29.84
CA ALA A 358 11.00 -32.75 30.74
C ALA A 358 11.52 -32.42 32.15
N SER A 359 12.53 -33.13 32.66
CA SER A 359 13.03 -32.97 34.01
C SER A 359 14.02 -31.80 34.17
N ASN A 360 14.51 -31.22 33.07
CA ASN A 360 15.56 -30.19 33.06
C ASN A 360 15.08 -28.86 32.40
N GLY A 361 13.80 -28.56 32.47
CA GLY A 361 13.25 -27.27 32.03
C GLY A 361 12.95 -27.16 30.55
N TRP A 362 13.21 -28.18 29.76
CA TRP A 362 12.90 -28.23 28.33
C TRP A 362 11.46 -28.67 28.03
N GLY A 363 10.70 -29.12 29.02
CA GLY A 363 9.34 -29.61 28.87
C GLY A 363 9.24 -30.73 27.81
N SER A 364 8.33 -30.62 26.88
CA SER A 364 8.19 -31.56 25.74
C SER A 364 9.17 -31.31 24.59
N ASN A 365 10.09 -30.33 24.69
CA ASN A 365 10.99 -29.93 23.62
C ASN A 365 12.30 -30.74 23.60
N TYR A 366 12.21 -32.05 23.68
CA TYR A 366 13.41 -32.94 23.63
C TYR A 366 14.10 -32.90 22.25
N MET A 367 13.38 -32.57 21.18
CA MET A 367 13.96 -32.39 19.84
C MET A 367 14.86 -31.17 19.79
N GLY A 368 14.47 -30.05 20.44
CA GLY A 368 15.33 -28.88 20.60
C GLY A 368 16.57 -29.21 21.41
N LEU A 369 16.46 -30.05 22.46
CA LEU A 369 17.59 -30.55 23.25
C LEU A 369 18.50 -31.45 22.41
N ALA A 370 17.93 -32.29 21.53
CA ALA A 370 18.72 -33.11 20.59
C ALA A 370 19.53 -32.24 19.64
N ALA A 371 18.86 -31.23 19.00
CA ALA A 371 19.51 -30.32 18.08
C ALA A 371 20.63 -29.52 18.74
N LYS A 372 20.41 -29.01 19.96
CA LYS A 372 21.46 -28.32 20.76
C LYS A 372 22.68 -29.17 20.98
N ASN A 373 22.49 -30.49 21.07
CA ASN A 373 23.53 -31.43 21.36
C ASN A 373 24.07 -32.17 20.12
N GLY A 374 23.65 -31.82 18.92
CA GLY A 374 24.10 -32.48 17.70
C GLY A 374 23.66 -33.94 17.59
N ILE A 375 22.54 -34.31 18.26
CA ILE A 375 22.02 -35.69 18.28
C ILE A 375 21.10 -35.82 17.05
N SER A 376 21.53 -36.58 16.05
CA SER A 376 20.85 -36.76 14.79
C SER A 376 19.60 -37.66 14.89
N ASP A 377 19.62 -38.64 15.81
CA ASP A 377 18.40 -39.44 16.14
C ASP A 377 18.10 -39.27 17.64
N PRO A 378 17.05 -38.53 17.99
CA PRO A 378 16.68 -38.25 19.38
C PRO A 378 16.22 -39.47 20.17
N ASN A 379 15.95 -40.60 19.49
CA ASN A 379 15.64 -41.88 20.13
C ASN A 379 16.89 -42.69 20.49
N VAL A 380 18.07 -42.24 20.07
CA VAL A 380 19.33 -42.92 20.29
C VAL A 380 20.26 -42.04 21.12
N ILE A 381 20.30 -42.31 22.42
CA ILE A 381 21.28 -41.76 23.37
C ILE A 381 21.94 -42.91 24.14
N TYR A 382 23.14 -42.68 24.61
CA TYR A 382 23.94 -43.75 25.24
C TYR A 382 24.27 -43.41 26.69
N PRO A 383 24.28 -44.41 27.62
CA PRO A 383 24.78 -44.19 28.97
C PRO A 383 26.18 -43.63 28.95
N GLY A 384 26.41 -42.58 29.75
CA GLY A 384 27.66 -41.82 29.79
C GLY A 384 27.73 -40.64 28.81
N GLN A 385 26.81 -40.52 27.87
CA GLN A 385 26.71 -39.35 26.97
C GLN A 385 26.39 -38.11 27.76
N VAL A 386 27.10 -37.00 27.51
CA VAL A 386 26.81 -35.71 28.16
C VAL A 386 25.86 -34.91 27.28
N ILE A 387 24.73 -34.51 27.87
CA ILE A 387 23.72 -33.62 27.29
C ILE A 387 23.87 -32.22 27.88
N TYR A 388 24.14 -31.24 27.06
CA TYR A 388 24.15 -29.82 27.46
C TYR A 388 22.70 -29.30 27.55
N LEU A 389 22.29 -28.93 28.76
CA LEU A 389 20.94 -28.51 29.07
C LEU A 389 20.68 -27.05 28.77
#